data_9e2d59d094c4f5ae72a004543205cdad
#
_entry.id   9e2d59d094c4f5ae72a004543205cdad
#
_cell.length_a   1.000
_cell.length_b   1.000
_cell.length_c   1.000
_cell.angle_alpha   90.00
_cell.angle_beta   90.00
_cell.angle_gamma   90.00
#
_symmetry.space_group_name_H-M   'P 1'
#
loop_
_entity.id
_entity.type
_entity.pdbx_description
1 polymer ?
#
loop_
_entity_poly.entity_id
_entity_poly.type
_entity_poly.pdbx_seq_one_letter_code
_entity_poly.pdbx_strand_id
1 'polypeptide(L)'
;MEREFDLDLVTTLPSVIYEVYKTDGTMVRVDNPHNYPDPAHIERAEEPYVKVTIVTPPDYVGNIMPMCQDRRGEFKDMQYLDPTRVELHYSMPLNEIIYDFFDQLKSRSRGYASFDYELKGYEPSELVKLDIMLNGEVVDALSFIIHAEKAYPRARKMVEKLKEKIPRQLFEVPVPVSYTHLRAHETELHL
;
A
#
# COMPACT_ATOMS: atom_id res chain seq x y z
N MET A 1 26.63 2.21 8.18
CA MET A 1 26.43 3.60 8.60
C MET A 1 26.21 3.73 10.11
N GLU A 2 25.18 3.12 10.73
CA GLU A 2 24.97 3.22 12.19
C GLU A 2 26.21 2.84 13.01
N ARG A 3 26.86 1.73 12.68
CA ARG A 3 28.06 1.24 13.40
C ARG A 3 29.37 2.00 13.09
N GLU A 4 29.44 2.71 11.97
CA GLU A 4 30.65 3.45 11.57
C GLU A 4 30.64 4.90 12.03
N PHE A 5 29.46 5.48 12.25
CA PHE A 5 29.32 6.91 12.56
C PHE A 5 28.61 7.17 13.89
N ASP A 6 28.26 6.12 14.63
CA ASP A 6 27.53 6.18 15.93
C ASP A 6 26.29 7.10 15.86
N LEU A 7 25.52 6.95 14.76
CA LEU A 7 24.31 7.74 14.48
C LEU A 7 23.08 6.87 14.67
N ASP A 8 22.13 7.34 15.46
CA ASP A 8 20.78 6.78 15.50
C ASP A 8 20.03 7.16 14.22
N LEU A 9 19.88 6.20 13.32
CA LEU A 9 19.19 6.39 12.05
C LEU A 9 17.74 5.94 12.17
N VAL A 10 16.82 6.86 11.96
CA VAL A 10 15.40 6.53 11.76
C VAL A 10 15.15 6.43 10.25
N THR A 11 14.94 5.19 9.78
CA THR A 11 14.55 4.96 8.39
C THR A 11 13.05 4.99 8.27
N THR A 12 12.53 5.90 7.45
CA THR A 12 11.12 5.94 7.09
C THR A 12 10.92 5.33 5.70
N LEU A 13 9.77 4.68 5.51
CA LEU A 13 9.40 4.22 4.18
C LEU A 13 9.02 5.42 3.30
N PRO A 14 9.35 5.40 1.99
CA PRO A 14 8.92 6.44 1.09
C PRO A 14 7.39 6.50 1.05
N SER A 15 6.82 7.69 1.14
CA SER A 15 5.40 7.93 0.96
C SER A 15 5.06 8.08 -0.51
N VAL A 16 3.89 7.57 -0.89
CA VAL A 16 3.32 7.79 -2.21
C VAL A 16 2.54 9.09 -2.20
N ILE A 17 2.69 9.92 -3.24
CA ILE A 17 1.91 11.14 -3.40
C ILE A 17 0.65 10.79 -4.18
N TYR A 18 -0.51 11.13 -3.62
CA TYR A 18 -1.81 10.98 -4.25
C TYR A 18 -2.30 12.32 -4.80
N GLU A 19 -3.07 12.29 -5.89
CA GLU A 19 -3.75 13.46 -6.43
C GLU A 19 -5.25 13.35 -6.13
N VAL A 20 -5.77 14.31 -5.36
CA VAL A 20 -7.18 14.34 -4.96
C VAL A 20 -7.85 15.54 -5.60
N TYR A 21 -8.87 15.28 -6.39
CA TYR A 21 -9.69 16.28 -7.07
C TYR A 21 -10.93 16.53 -6.23
N LYS A 22 -11.13 17.78 -5.85
CA LYS A 22 -12.27 18.21 -5.05
C LYS A 22 -13.46 18.61 -5.94
N THR A 23 -14.64 18.58 -5.36
CA THR A 23 -15.89 19.02 -5.99
C THR A 23 -15.89 20.50 -6.40
N ASP A 24 -15.00 21.34 -5.84
CA ASP A 24 -14.79 22.73 -6.22
C ASP A 24 -13.87 22.91 -7.44
N GLY A 25 -13.40 21.81 -8.03
CA GLY A 25 -12.50 21.79 -9.17
C GLY A 25 -11.01 21.96 -8.82
N THR A 26 -10.67 22.06 -7.54
CA THR A 26 -9.26 22.14 -7.10
C THR A 26 -8.62 20.77 -6.99
N MET A 27 -7.34 20.65 -7.39
CA MET A 27 -6.53 19.45 -7.20
C MET A 27 -5.55 19.67 -6.04
N VAL A 28 -5.49 18.71 -5.13
CA VAL A 28 -4.58 18.73 -3.99
C VAL A 28 -3.68 17.50 -4.05
N ARG A 29 -2.36 17.72 -3.92
CA ARG A 29 -1.41 16.62 -3.74
C ARG A 29 -1.29 16.27 -2.28
N VAL A 30 -1.53 15.01 -1.97
CA VAL A 30 -1.55 14.46 -0.62
C VAL A 30 -0.38 13.51 -0.46
N ASP A 31 0.60 13.91 0.30
CA ASP A 31 1.78 13.13 0.72
C ASP A 31 1.64 12.62 2.17
N ASN A 32 0.75 13.25 2.93
CA ASN A 32 0.49 12.92 4.33
C ASN A 32 -1.00 12.65 4.53
N PRO A 33 -1.40 11.54 5.16
CA PRO A 33 -2.80 11.22 5.45
C PRO A 33 -3.55 12.31 6.21
N HIS A 34 -2.85 13.10 7.03
CA HIS A 34 -3.45 14.24 7.75
C HIS A 34 -4.06 15.29 6.79
N ASN A 35 -3.45 15.48 5.63
CA ASN A 35 -3.87 16.44 4.61
C ASN A 35 -4.96 15.87 3.66
N TYR A 36 -5.44 14.65 3.92
CA TYR A 36 -6.48 14.04 3.08
C TYR A 36 -7.79 14.79 3.26
N PRO A 37 -8.41 15.32 2.18
CA PRO A 37 -9.65 16.10 2.29
C PRO A 37 -10.80 15.27 2.84
N ASP A 38 -11.81 15.96 3.36
CA ASP A 38 -13.06 15.32 3.77
C ASP A 38 -13.70 14.63 2.56
N PRO A 39 -14.11 13.36 2.69
CA PRO A 39 -14.72 12.58 1.61
C PRO A 39 -15.92 13.26 0.94
N ALA A 40 -16.69 14.07 1.68
CA ALA A 40 -17.81 14.82 1.12
C ALA A 40 -17.40 15.85 0.06
N HIS A 41 -16.14 16.27 0.06
CA HIS A 41 -15.58 17.25 -0.87
C HIS A 41 -14.68 16.62 -1.93
N ILE A 42 -14.58 15.28 -2.01
CA ILE A 42 -13.78 14.57 -2.99
C ILE A 42 -14.66 14.18 -4.18
N GLU A 43 -14.29 14.60 -5.38
CA GLU A 43 -14.88 14.14 -6.65
C GLU A 43 -14.25 12.82 -7.08
N ARG A 44 -12.90 12.78 -7.10
CA ARG A 44 -12.11 11.59 -7.41
C ARG A 44 -10.74 11.66 -6.76
N ALA A 45 -10.15 10.50 -6.50
CA ALA A 45 -8.76 10.38 -6.08
C ALA A 45 -7.98 9.55 -7.09
N GLU A 46 -6.72 9.91 -7.29
CA GLU A 46 -5.82 9.24 -8.23
C GLU A 46 -4.54 8.81 -7.51
N GLU A 47 -4.05 7.62 -7.83
CA GLU A 47 -2.78 7.11 -7.33
C GLU A 47 -1.78 6.90 -8.47
N PRO A 48 -0.46 7.03 -8.20
CA PRO A 48 0.54 6.78 -9.24
C PRO A 48 0.61 5.30 -9.58
N TYR A 49 0.56 5.01 -10.87
CA TYR A 49 0.73 3.70 -11.47
C TYR A 49 2.10 3.57 -12.11
N VAL A 50 2.60 2.36 -12.12
CA VAL A 50 3.87 1.99 -12.73
C VAL A 50 3.69 0.85 -13.71
N LYS A 51 4.51 0.85 -14.75
CA LYS A 51 4.74 -0.32 -15.59
C LYS A 51 5.81 -1.16 -14.93
N VAL A 52 5.49 -2.38 -14.60
CA VAL A 52 6.42 -3.34 -13.97
C VAL A 52 6.81 -4.38 -14.99
N THR A 53 8.10 -4.58 -15.14
CA THR A 53 8.69 -5.63 -15.97
C THR A 53 9.38 -6.64 -15.06
N ILE A 54 8.95 -7.90 -15.09
CA ILE A 54 9.51 -8.99 -14.28
C ILE A 54 10.15 -9.99 -15.21
N VAL A 55 11.45 -10.27 -15.03
CA VAL A 55 12.15 -11.32 -15.74
C VAL A 55 12.36 -12.52 -14.81
N THR A 56 11.92 -13.71 -15.23
CA THR A 56 11.95 -14.91 -14.42
C THR A 56 12.07 -16.17 -15.30
N PRO A 57 12.61 -17.29 -14.76
CA PRO A 57 12.45 -18.59 -15.42
C PRO A 57 10.97 -18.99 -15.51
N PRO A 58 10.58 -19.74 -16.59
CA PRO A 58 9.18 -20.15 -16.81
C PRO A 58 8.54 -20.89 -15.63
N ASP A 59 9.32 -21.67 -14.91
CA ASP A 59 8.86 -22.49 -13.76
C ASP A 59 8.26 -21.67 -12.63
N TYR A 60 8.61 -20.39 -12.51
CA TYR A 60 8.13 -19.50 -11.44
C TYR A 60 6.98 -18.59 -11.84
N VAL A 61 6.61 -18.55 -13.11
CA VAL A 61 5.49 -17.72 -13.63
C VAL A 61 4.21 -17.99 -12.85
N GLY A 62 3.87 -19.27 -12.65
CA GLY A 62 2.68 -19.69 -11.90
C GLY A 62 2.64 -19.24 -10.44
N ASN A 63 3.79 -18.95 -9.82
CA ASN A 63 3.88 -18.44 -8.45
C ASN A 63 3.85 -16.90 -8.40
N ILE A 64 4.34 -16.25 -9.46
CA ILE A 64 4.48 -14.80 -9.54
C ILE A 64 3.16 -14.14 -9.95
N MET A 65 2.45 -14.71 -10.94
CA MET A 65 1.20 -14.13 -11.44
C MET A 65 0.14 -13.90 -10.35
N PRO A 66 -0.20 -14.87 -9.47
CA PRO A 66 -1.14 -14.65 -8.39
C PRO A 66 -0.67 -13.56 -7.42
N MET A 67 0.64 -13.47 -7.14
CA MET A 67 1.21 -12.43 -6.29
C MET A 67 0.97 -11.03 -6.87
N CYS A 68 1.15 -10.87 -8.18
CA CYS A 68 0.90 -9.59 -8.86
C CYS A 68 -0.60 -9.26 -8.85
N GLN A 69 -1.48 -10.24 -9.07
CA GLN A 69 -2.94 -10.07 -9.01
C GLN A 69 -3.40 -9.67 -7.60
N ASP A 70 -2.90 -10.31 -6.56
CA ASP A 70 -3.19 -9.95 -5.17
C ASP A 70 -2.80 -8.50 -4.84
N ARG A 71 -1.88 -7.92 -5.59
CA ARG A 71 -1.40 -6.55 -5.48
C ARG A 71 -2.02 -5.60 -6.52
N ARG A 72 -3.22 -5.89 -6.97
CA ARG A 72 -3.95 -5.10 -7.96
C ARG A 72 -3.18 -4.92 -9.28
N GLY A 73 -2.27 -5.85 -9.58
CA GLY A 73 -1.52 -5.86 -10.82
C GLY A 73 -2.39 -6.28 -12.00
N GLU A 74 -2.50 -5.41 -12.99
CA GLU A 74 -3.15 -5.72 -14.25
C GLU A 74 -2.12 -6.31 -15.21
N PHE A 75 -2.31 -7.57 -15.56
CA PHE A 75 -1.47 -8.26 -16.55
C PHE A 75 -1.63 -7.62 -17.93
N LYS A 76 -0.52 -7.29 -18.57
CA LYS A 76 -0.51 -6.69 -19.91
C LYS A 76 -0.03 -7.66 -20.98
N ASP A 77 1.15 -8.25 -20.77
CA ASP A 77 1.79 -9.12 -21.76
C ASP A 77 2.82 -10.04 -21.13
N MET A 78 3.14 -11.10 -21.85
CA MET A 78 4.20 -12.05 -21.49
C MET A 78 5.00 -12.41 -22.75
N GLN A 79 6.32 -12.28 -22.68
CA GLN A 79 7.23 -12.58 -23.79
C GLN A 79 8.31 -13.54 -23.34
N TYR A 80 8.62 -14.52 -24.19
CA TYR A 80 9.77 -15.40 -24.01
C TYR A 80 11.01 -14.73 -24.62
N LEU A 81 11.96 -14.36 -23.75
CA LEU A 81 13.25 -13.81 -24.20
C LEU A 81 14.12 -14.92 -24.80
N ASP A 82 14.09 -16.08 -24.14
CA ASP A 82 14.74 -17.31 -24.57
C ASP A 82 14.03 -18.51 -23.88
N PRO A 83 14.41 -19.77 -24.18
CA PRO A 83 13.79 -20.95 -23.55
C PRO A 83 13.87 -21.00 -22.04
N THR A 84 14.77 -20.23 -21.43
CA THR A 84 15.02 -20.22 -19.97
C THR A 84 14.51 -18.97 -19.26
N ARG A 85 14.06 -17.94 -20.00
CA ARG A 85 13.64 -16.64 -19.43
C ARG A 85 12.39 -16.12 -20.08
N VAL A 86 11.47 -15.69 -19.21
CA VAL A 86 10.20 -15.05 -19.56
C VAL A 86 10.16 -13.65 -18.97
N GLU A 87 9.64 -12.72 -19.72
CA GLU A 87 9.36 -11.36 -19.31
C GLU A 87 7.87 -11.17 -19.15
N LEU A 88 7.45 -10.69 -17.97
CA LEU A 88 6.06 -10.41 -17.63
C LEU A 88 5.87 -8.90 -17.47
N HIS A 89 4.87 -8.35 -18.13
CA HIS A 89 4.52 -6.93 -18.06
C HIS A 89 3.23 -6.73 -17.29
N TYR A 90 3.28 -5.86 -16.29
CA TYR A 90 2.15 -5.48 -15.45
C TYR A 90 2.00 -3.96 -15.37
N SER A 91 0.75 -3.49 -15.20
CA SER A 91 0.45 -2.15 -14.70
C SER A 91 0.02 -2.29 -13.24
N MET A 92 0.68 -1.62 -12.31
CA MET A 92 0.46 -1.78 -10.88
C MET A 92 0.49 -0.43 -10.16
N PRO A 93 -0.28 -0.26 -9.08
CA PRO A 93 -0.12 0.90 -8.22
C PRO A 93 1.26 0.92 -7.57
N LEU A 94 1.90 2.09 -7.57
CA LEU A 94 3.23 2.25 -6.96
C LEU A 94 3.25 1.84 -5.49
N ASN A 95 2.19 2.13 -4.76
CA ASN A 95 2.07 1.77 -3.34
C ASN A 95 2.16 0.25 -3.07
N GLU A 96 1.78 -0.59 -4.03
CA GLU A 96 1.82 -2.04 -3.89
C GLU A 96 3.21 -2.64 -4.12
N ILE A 97 4.14 -1.89 -4.74
CA ILE A 97 5.51 -2.36 -4.99
C ILE A 97 6.54 -1.83 -4.01
N ILE A 98 6.26 -0.71 -3.34
CA ILE A 98 7.19 -0.10 -2.37
C ILE A 98 7.40 -1.00 -1.15
N TYR A 99 6.33 -1.71 -0.73
CA TYR A 99 6.39 -2.57 0.46
C TYR A 99 6.58 -4.03 0.07
N ASP A 100 7.57 -4.68 0.61
CA ASP A 100 7.83 -6.12 0.58
C ASP A 100 7.67 -6.85 -0.78
N PHE A 101 7.39 -6.13 -1.88
CA PHE A 101 7.21 -6.73 -3.21
C PHE A 101 8.48 -7.44 -3.68
N PHE A 102 9.62 -6.78 -3.55
CA PHE A 102 10.91 -7.34 -3.93
C PHE A 102 11.23 -8.61 -3.15
N ASP A 103 11.03 -8.59 -1.84
CA ASP A 103 11.32 -9.73 -0.96
C ASP A 103 10.40 -10.91 -1.27
N GLN A 104 9.11 -10.65 -1.52
CA GLN A 104 8.17 -11.68 -1.92
C GLN A 104 8.48 -12.24 -3.31
N LEU A 105 8.86 -11.40 -4.27
CA LEU A 105 9.27 -11.82 -5.59
C LEU A 105 10.47 -12.75 -5.52
N LYS A 106 11.51 -12.37 -4.77
CA LYS A 106 12.70 -13.18 -4.53
C LYS A 106 12.38 -14.50 -3.83
N SER A 107 11.55 -14.46 -2.81
CA SER A 107 11.12 -15.66 -2.09
C SER A 107 10.38 -16.66 -2.99
N ARG A 108 9.42 -16.16 -3.81
CA ARG A 108 8.60 -17.01 -4.69
C ARG A 108 9.36 -17.54 -5.90
N SER A 109 10.45 -16.89 -6.30
CA SER A 109 11.30 -17.28 -7.42
C SER A 109 12.64 -17.92 -6.99
N ARG A 110 12.82 -18.22 -5.70
CA ARG A 110 14.10 -18.70 -5.14
C ARG A 110 15.30 -17.80 -5.52
N GLY A 111 15.05 -16.49 -5.60
CA GLY A 111 16.06 -15.49 -5.95
C GLY A 111 16.30 -15.26 -7.44
N TYR A 112 15.67 -16.04 -8.33
CA TYR A 112 15.91 -15.95 -9.77
C TYR A 112 15.20 -14.77 -10.45
N ALA A 113 14.04 -14.34 -9.96
CA ALA A 113 13.34 -13.23 -10.58
C ALA A 113 14.02 -11.89 -10.31
N SER A 114 14.00 -11.02 -11.32
CA SER A 114 14.33 -9.61 -11.20
C SER A 114 13.15 -8.77 -11.68
N PHE A 115 13.05 -7.54 -11.23
CA PHE A 115 12.05 -6.62 -11.73
C PHE A 115 12.62 -5.22 -11.88
N ASP A 116 12.03 -4.50 -12.79
CA ASP A 116 12.22 -3.06 -13.00
C ASP A 116 10.85 -2.40 -13.13
N TYR A 117 10.78 -1.08 -12.88
CA TYR A 117 9.54 -0.35 -13.02
C TYR A 117 9.75 1.06 -13.54
N GLU A 118 8.77 1.56 -14.29
CA GLU A 118 8.72 2.90 -14.83
C GLU A 118 7.40 3.57 -14.44
N LEU A 119 7.44 4.85 -14.09
CA LEU A 119 6.23 5.62 -13.83
C LEU A 119 5.36 5.68 -15.10
N LYS A 120 4.09 5.32 -14.95
CA LYS A 120 3.10 5.38 -16.02
C LYS A 120 2.31 6.70 -15.98
N GLY A 121 2.04 7.19 -14.77
CA GLY A 121 1.19 8.36 -14.52
C GLY A 121 0.22 8.09 -13.37
N TYR A 122 -0.78 8.93 -13.23
CA TYR A 122 -1.82 8.80 -12.22
C TYR A 122 -3.07 8.16 -12.83
N GLU A 123 -3.73 7.29 -12.07
CA GLU A 123 -4.97 6.63 -12.46
C GLU A 123 -6.00 6.74 -11.32
N PRO A 124 -7.30 6.89 -11.67
CA PRO A 124 -8.37 6.93 -10.68
C PRO A 124 -8.40 5.67 -9.83
N SER A 125 -8.57 5.85 -8.52
CA SER A 125 -8.60 4.76 -7.56
C SER A 125 -9.53 5.07 -6.38
N GLU A 126 -10.17 4.04 -5.84
CA GLU A 126 -11.02 4.15 -4.66
C GLU A 126 -10.14 4.18 -3.39
N LEU A 127 -9.64 5.36 -3.07
CA LEU A 127 -8.77 5.57 -1.91
C LEU A 127 -9.59 5.98 -0.69
N VAL A 128 -9.20 5.41 0.45
CA VAL A 128 -9.78 5.75 1.75
C VAL A 128 -8.66 6.10 2.73
N LYS A 129 -8.92 7.07 3.60
CA LYS A 129 -8.08 7.33 4.76
C LYS A 129 -8.47 6.36 5.87
N LEU A 130 -7.50 5.69 6.44
CA LEU A 130 -7.66 4.78 7.55
C LEU A 130 -6.97 5.36 8.77
N ASP A 131 -7.74 5.62 9.82
CA ASP A 131 -7.28 6.16 11.07
C ASP A 131 -7.34 5.08 12.16
N ILE A 132 -6.25 4.91 12.89
CA ILE A 132 -6.21 4.05 14.08
C ILE A 132 -6.37 4.93 15.30
N MET A 133 -7.32 4.55 16.15
CA MET A 133 -7.62 5.27 17.39
C MET A 133 -7.07 4.46 18.58
N LEU A 134 -6.50 5.14 19.53
CA LEU A 134 -6.14 4.59 20.84
C LEU A 134 -6.92 5.33 21.90
N ASN A 135 -7.69 4.60 22.68
CA ASN A 135 -8.53 5.18 23.75
C ASN A 135 -9.47 6.31 23.23
N GLY A 136 -9.98 6.16 22.00
CA GLY A 136 -10.88 7.15 21.39
C GLY A 136 -10.19 8.34 20.71
N GLU A 137 -8.88 8.45 20.76
CA GLU A 137 -8.12 9.52 20.10
C GLU A 137 -7.39 8.97 18.87
N VAL A 138 -7.47 9.72 17.76
CA VAL A 138 -6.77 9.37 16.50
C VAL A 138 -5.28 9.55 16.70
N VAL A 139 -4.52 8.53 16.27
CA VAL A 139 -3.06 8.59 16.27
C VAL A 139 -2.57 8.86 14.86
N ASP A 140 -2.25 10.12 14.55
CA ASP A 140 -1.85 10.55 13.22
C ASP A 140 -0.67 9.75 12.63
N ALA A 141 0.27 9.34 13.46
CA ALA A 141 1.41 8.53 13.04
C ALA A 141 1.03 7.12 12.55
N LEU A 142 -0.20 6.66 12.84
CA LEU A 142 -0.74 5.37 12.43
C LEU A 142 -1.82 5.50 11.36
N SER A 143 -2.09 6.72 10.89
CA SER A 143 -3.01 6.97 9.79
C SER A 143 -2.34 6.73 8.44
N PHE A 144 -3.06 6.16 7.48
CA PHE A 144 -2.56 5.95 6.12
C PHE A 144 -3.67 5.92 5.07
N ILE A 145 -3.30 6.20 3.82
CA ILE A 145 -4.19 6.15 2.68
C ILE A 145 -4.01 4.81 1.98
N ILE A 146 -5.12 4.15 1.69
CA ILE A 146 -5.12 2.82 1.08
C ILE A 146 -6.34 2.63 0.18
N HIS A 147 -6.25 1.71 -0.77
CA HIS A 147 -7.41 1.29 -1.56
C HIS A 147 -8.48 0.62 -0.69
N ALA A 148 -9.75 0.96 -0.93
CA ALA A 148 -10.89 0.52 -0.13
C ALA A 148 -10.95 -1.01 0.09
N GLU A 149 -10.71 -1.80 -0.96
CA GLU A 149 -10.70 -3.28 -0.85
C GLU A 149 -9.64 -3.82 0.11
N LYS A 150 -8.52 -3.12 0.28
CA LYS A 150 -7.42 -3.53 1.16
C LYS A 150 -7.52 -2.94 2.57
N ALA A 151 -8.45 -2.01 2.79
CA ALA A 151 -8.56 -1.28 4.06
C ALA A 151 -8.83 -2.23 5.24
N TYR A 152 -9.84 -3.07 5.15
CA TYR A 152 -10.20 -4.00 6.23
C TYR A 152 -9.09 -5.00 6.59
N PRO A 153 -8.55 -5.79 5.65
CA PRO A 153 -7.51 -6.78 5.98
C PRO A 153 -6.22 -6.13 6.49
N ARG A 154 -5.91 -4.92 6.00
CA ARG A 154 -4.72 -4.17 6.45
C ARG A 154 -4.92 -3.63 7.87
N ALA A 155 -6.08 -3.03 8.14
CA ALA A 155 -6.47 -2.54 9.46
C ALA A 155 -6.38 -3.64 10.50
N ARG A 156 -7.00 -4.79 10.24
CA ARG A 156 -6.99 -5.94 11.15
C ARG A 156 -5.59 -6.39 11.50
N LYS A 157 -4.73 -6.60 10.49
CA LYS A 157 -3.33 -6.99 10.73
C LYS A 157 -2.56 -5.98 11.56
N MET A 158 -2.84 -4.69 11.36
CA MET A 158 -2.18 -3.63 12.11
C MET A 158 -2.63 -3.62 13.56
N VAL A 159 -3.94 -3.73 13.82
CA VAL A 159 -4.49 -3.80 15.18
C VAL A 159 -3.97 -5.04 15.92
N GLU A 160 -3.93 -6.20 15.27
CA GLU A 160 -3.36 -7.43 15.86
C GLU A 160 -1.89 -7.22 16.28
N LYS A 161 -1.08 -6.62 15.41
CA LYS A 161 0.32 -6.29 15.73
C LYS A 161 0.45 -5.25 16.86
N LEU A 162 -0.42 -4.26 16.90
CA LEU A 162 -0.44 -3.27 17.98
C LEU A 162 -0.78 -3.91 19.31
N LYS A 163 -1.78 -4.80 19.35
CA LYS A 163 -2.13 -5.57 20.57
C LYS A 163 -0.98 -6.39 21.10
N GLU A 164 -0.14 -6.97 20.23
CA GLU A 164 1.04 -7.73 20.64
C GLU A 164 2.17 -6.82 21.17
N LYS A 165 2.29 -5.62 20.65
CA LYS A 165 3.39 -4.68 20.97
C LYS A 165 3.08 -3.73 22.12
N ILE A 166 1.82 -3.37 22.31
CA ILE A 166 1.40 -2.50 23.41
C ILE A 166 1.42 -3.34 24.70
N PRO A 167 2.22 -2.96 25.69
CA PRO A 167 2.24 -3.64 26.97
C PRO A 167 0.88 -3.55 27.67
N ARG A 168 0.47 -4.61 28.36
CA ARG A 168 -0.79 -4.62 29.11
C ARG A 168 -0.80 -3.48 30.12
N GLN A 169 -1.81 -2.65 30.03
CA GLN A 169 -2.08 -1.59 30.99
C GLN A 169 -2.99 -2.12 32.13
N LEU A 170 -3.12 -1.35 33.22
CA LEU A 170 -4.02 -1.68 34.33
C LEU A 170 -5.51 -1.52 33.96
N PHE A 171 -5.81 -0.99 32.77
CA PHE A 171 -7.14 -0.82 32.20
C PHE A 171 -7.14 -1.25 30.74
N GLU A 172 -8.31 -1.63 30.23
CA GLU A 172 -8.48 -1.99 28.82
C GLU A 172 -8.34 -0.73 27.93
N VAL A 173 -7.46 -0.82 26.94
CA VAL A 173 -7.30 0.21 25.91
C VAL A 173 -7.98 -0.29 24.64
N PRO A 174 -9.16 0.21 24.28
CA PRO A 174 -9.79 -0.12 23.01
C PRO A 174 -8.96 0.43 21.84
N VAL A 175 -8.82 -0.36 20.79
CA VAL A 175 -8.12 0.01 19.55
C VAL A 175 -9.11 -0.11 18.37
N PRO A 176 -10.09 0.79 18.28
CA PRO A 176 -10.98 0.83 17.12
C PRO A 176 -10.24 1.39 15.90
N VAL A 177 -10.77 1.05 14.73
CA VAL A 177 -10.31 1.57 13.44
C VAL A 177 -11.46 2.25 12.75
N SER A 178 -11.25 3.50 12.35
CA SER A 178 -12.19 4.24 11.51
C SER A 178 -11.62 4.37 10.11
N TYR A 179 -12.44 4.22 9.09
CA TYR A 179 -12.10 4.59 7.73
C TYR A 179 -13.21 5.43 7.11
N THR A 180 -12.80 6.45 6.37
CA THR A 180 -13.71 7.35 5.67
C THR A 180 -13.79 6.95 4.21
N HIS A 181 -15.00 6.61 3.74
CA HIS A 181 -15.29 6.24 2.36
C HIS A 181 -16.05 7.37 1.65
N LEU A 182 -15.92 7.47 0.32
CA LEU A 182 -16.68 8.39 -0.56
C LEU A 182 -18.22 8.24 -0.46
N ARG A 183 -18.72 7.16 0.16
CA ARG A 183 -20.13 6.98 0.53
C ARG A 183 -20.18 6.54 1.98
N ALA A 184 -20.71 7.43 2.83
CA ALA A 184 -20.80 7.28 4.27
C ALA A 184 -21.28 5.89 4.72
N HIS A 185 -20.36 5.06 5.19
CA HIS A 185 -20.60 3.99 6.13
C HIS A 185 -19.41 3.93 7.07
N GLU A 186 -19.57 4.48 8.26
CA GLU A 186 -18.67 4.22 9.37
C GLU A 186 -18.88 2.76 9.79
N THR A 187 -17.85 1.96 9.62
CA THR A 187 -17.83 0.61 10.19
C THR A 187 -16.79 0.62 11.31
N GLU A 188 -17.26 0.69 12.54
CA GLU A 188 -16.41 0.49 13.70
C GLU A 188 -16.07 -1.00 13.82
N LEU A 189 -14.78 -1.30 13.76
CA LEU A 189 -14.26 -2.63 14.06
C LEU A 189 -13.95 -2.70 15.55
N HIS A 190 -14.90 -3.18 16.33
CA HIS A 190 -14.64 -3.60 17.71
C HIS A 190 -13.98 -4.99 17.69
N LEU A 191 -12.75 -5.07 18.18
CA LEU A 191 -12.04 -6.32 18.45
C LEU A 191 -11.91 -6.54 19.93
#